data_d0a0b2ca059bc4bc4c1653575e27c01d
#
_entry.id   d0a0b2ca059bc4bc4c1653575e27c01d
#
_cell.length_a   1.000
_cell.length_b   1.000
_cell.length_c   1.000
_cell.angle_alpha   90.00
_cell.angle_beta   90.00
_cell.angle_gamma   90.00
#
_symmetry.space_group_name_H-M   'P 1'
#
loop_
_entity.id
_entity.type
_entity.pdbx_description
1 polymer ?
#
loop_
_entity_poly.entity_id
_entity_poly.type
_entity_poly.pdbx_seq_one_letter_code
_entity_poly.pdbx_strand_id
1 'polypeptide(L)'
;MSHPITNVAYKGSAIKWLFIAVLLLSVVGLGIAYFTGNLGTDHREKLPPETATAQSKEDSAVVAVTTSAVTHRAVQRTVEATGTLHGFEEVTITAKVEGRLKSIQRDVGDLVKPGELLVEIEPIDFEQAVQQDERALQVELAKLGLQQLPDTTFDLAKVPSVQQAQVKLDTSKSRLDRKLRLRGSGGVSPEEAEGVTGDFLAAQAEYANQLLLARSGLASVQLKQSALAISRQKLFETKVVAPTPTRPVPGAEGGVVYSVTARKVSEGTLIRAGNEVCRLVIDRTLKLRLPVPERFGPEVKVGQSVTVSTAASINPAIGTIARINPAVDPATRTIEVEVQVPNPKGELKSGGFAKASILTRTDAAAVTVPITAPYSFAGTTRVFMVENGKAKDVPVTLGVQTTEWVEVTQPALSAGALVVTSGHALLADGTPVVVREKSANDKR
;
A
#
# COMPACT_ATOMS: atom_id res chain seq x y z
N MET A 1 -19.87 -28.94 39.35
CA MET A 1 -19.53 -30.33 38.98
C MET A 1 -18.24 -30.28 38.18
N SER A 2 -17.15 -30.62 38.83
CA SER A 2 -15.77 -30.55 38.39
C SER A 2 -15.34 -31.91 37.82
N HIS A 3 -14.78 -31.93 36.64
CA HIS A 3 -14.06 -33.10 36.13
C HIS A 3 -12.56 -32.81 36.06
N PRO A 4 -11.71 -33.76 36.51
CA PRO A 4 -10.27 -33.56 36.57
C PRO A 4 -9.56 -33.91 35.23
N ILE A 5 -8.56 -33.13 34.90
CA ILE A 5 -7.66 -33.35 33.76
C ILE A 5 -6.56 -34.34 34.22
N THR A 6 -6.52 -35.51 33.60
CA THR A 6 -5.48 -36.52 33.79
C THR A 6 -4.22 -36.16 33.03
N ASN A 7 -3.12 -35.96 33.77
CA ASN A 7 -1.74 -35.84 33.26
C ASN A 7 -1.24 -37.22 32.78
N VAL A 8 -0.92 -37.37 31.50
CA VAL A 8 -0.15 -38.49 30.96
C VAL A 8 1.31 -38.08 30.84
N ALA A 9 2.13 -38.59 31.76
CA ALA A 9 3.59 -38.42 31.76
C ALA A 9 4.24 -39.24 30.65
N TYR A 10 4.99 -38.61 29.78
CA TYR A 10 5.77 -39.23 28.70
C TYR A 10 7.10 -39.76 29.25
N LYS A 11 7.17 -41.09 29.54
CA LYS A 11 8.40 -41.84 29.89
C LYS A 11 9.02 -42.36 28.58
N GLY A 12 9.88 -41.60 27.90
CA GLY A 12 10.47 -42.03 26.64
C GLY A 12 11.87 -41.49 26.31
N SER A 13 12.51 -40.71 27.20
CA SER A 13 13.77 -40.05 26.85
C SER A 13 15.07 -40.72 27.37
N ALA A 14 15.02 -41.61 28.33
CA ALA A 14 16.21 -42.21 28.93
C ALA A 14 16.90 -43.23 28.01
N ILE A 15 16.15 -43.96 27.18
CA ILE A 15 16.71 -45.05 26.32
C ILE A 15 17.48 -44.47 25.14
N LYS A 16 17.11 -43.32 24.59
CA LYS A 16 17.82 -42.71 23.46
C LYS A 16 19.20 -42.18 23.84
N TRP A 17 19.40 -41.69 25.04
CA TRP A 17 20.71 -41.21 25.52
C TRP A 17 21.72 -42.35 25.77
N LEU A 18 21.25 -43.52 26.13
CA LEU A 18 22.11 -44.70 26.36
C LEU A 18 22.71 -45.22 25.05
N PHE A 19 21.97 -45.18 23.93
CA PHE A 19 22.48 -45.58 22.60
C PHE A 19 23.51 -44.59 22.04
N ILE A 20 23.37 -43.30 22.29
CA ILE A 20 24.32 -42.25 21.85
C ILE A 20 25.64 -42.35 22.62
N ALA A 21 25.62 -42.68 23.92
CA ALA A 21 26.82 -42.87 24.72
C ALA A 21 27.65 -44.12 24.32
N VAL A 22 26.99 -45.22 23.95
CA VAL A 22 27.67 -46.45 23.47
C VAL A 22 28.30 -46.25 22.09
N LEU A 23 27.65 -45.45 21.20
CA LEU A 23 28.19 -45.17 19.87
C LEU A 23 29.44 -44.25 19.93
N LEU A 24 29.48 -43.30 20.86
CA LEU A 24 30.64 -42.40 21.06
C LEU A 24 31.86 -43.17 21.66
N LEU A 25 31.64 -44.15 22.55
CA LEU A 25 32.71 -44.95 23.11
C LEU A 25 33.34 -45.91 22.09
N SER A 26 32.58 -46.41 21.11
CA SER A 26 33.10 -47.28 20.05
C SER A 26 34.01 -46.54 19.02
N VAL A 27 33.70 -45.22 18.75
CA VAL A 27 34.53 -44.39 17.83
C VAL A 27 35.85 -43.99 18.46
N VAL A 28 35.91 -43.76 19.78
CA VAL A 28 37.15 -43.46 20.51
C VAL A 28 38.04 -44.71 20.64
N GLY A 29 37.47 -45.92 20.80
CA GLY A 29 38.22 -47.15 20.82
C GLY A 29 38.93 -47.51 19.51
N LEU A 30 38.28 -47.23 18.34
CA LEU A 30 38.87 -47.46 17.02
C LEU A 30 39.99 -46.45 16.70
N GLY A 31 39.90 -45.20 17.20
CA GLY A 31 40.92 -44.17 16.98
C GLY A 31 42.25 -44.46 17.69
N ILE A 32 42.22 -45.09 18.88
CA ILE A 32 43.43 -45.45 19.64
C ILE A 32 44.15 -46.65 19.04
N ALA A 33 43.44 -47.64 18.46
CA ALA A 33 44.04 -48.78 17.80
C ALA A 33 44.75 -48.45 16.50
N TYR A 34 44.35 -47.36 15.83
CA TYR A 34 45.00 -46.89 14.56
C TYR A 34 46.27 -46.10 14.81
N PHE A 35 46.45 -45.51 16.00
CA PHE A 35 47.61 -44.67 16.33
C PHE A 35 48.82 -45.45 16.93
N THR A 36 48.60 -46.66 17.44
CA THR A 36 49.65 -47.48 18.08
C THR A 36 50.30 -48.53 17.15
N GLY A 37 49.83 -48.66 15.89
CA GLY A 37 50.25 -49.75 14.96
C GLY A 37 51.42 -49.42 14.03
N ASN A 38 52.00 -48.22 14.07
CA ASN A 38 52.99 -47.84 13.04
C ASN A 38 54.29 -47.29 13.61
N LEU A 39 54.96 -48.08 14.44
CA LEU A 39 56.31 -47.82 14.90
C LEU A 39 57.20 -49.08 14.65
N GLY A 40 58.04 -48.99 13.66
CA GLY A 40 59.13 -49.93 13.37
C GLY A 40 59.49 -49.84 11.87
N THR A 41 60.65 -49.63 11.44
CA THR A 41 62.01 -49.94 11.80
C THR A 41 62.98 -49.22 10.87
N ASP A 42 64.05 -48.80 11.45
CA ASP A 42 65.26 -48.16 10.91
C ASP A 42 66.01 -49.04 9.89
N HIS A 43 66.36 -48.46 8.71
CA HIS A 43 67.50 -48.94 7.91
C HIS A 43 68.29 -47.76 7.36
N ARG A 44 69.43 -47.50 8.01
CA ARG A 44 70.51 -46.63 7.53
C ARG A 44 71.22 -47.31 6.45
N GLU A 45 71.32 -46.71 5.25
CA GLU A 45 72.38 -47.00 4.31
C GLU A 45 73.16 -45.74 3.97
N LYS A 46 74.45 -45.77 4.23
CA LYS A 46 75.46 -44.72 3.97
C LYS A 46 75.81 -44.67 2.48
N LEU A 47 75.76 -43.49 1.88
CA LEU A 47 76.46 -43.19 0.61
C LEU A 47 77.33 -41.94 0.79
N PRO A 48 78.45 -41.89 0.06
CA PRO A 48 79.57 -40.93 0.36
C PRO A 48 79.38 -39.56 -0.30
N PRO A 49 80.15 -38.54 0.07
CA PRO A 49 79.97 -37.19 -0.38
C PRO A 49 80.57 -36.94 -1.75
N GLU A 50 79.79 -36.45 -2.68
CA GLU A 50 80.32 -35.94 -3.94
C GLU A 50 80.01 -34.42 -4.05
N THR A 51 81.07 -33.67 -4.03
CA THR A 51 81.10 -32.24 -4.21
C THR A 51 80.84 -31.90 -5.66
N ALA A 52 79.71 -31.25 -5.97
CA ALA A 52 79.54 -30.60 -7.26
C ALA A 52 78.82 -29.30 -7.08
N THR A 53 79.58 -28.25 -7.12
CA THR A 53 79.14 -26.85 -7.26
C THR A 53 78.44 -26.72 -8.64
N ALA A 54 77.12 -26.76 -8.67
CA ALA A 54 76.37 -26.39 -9.86
C ALA A 54 75.58 -25.08 -9.50
N GLN A 55 76.07 -23.97 -9.99
CA GLN A 55 75.29 -22.73 -10.16
C GLN A 55 74.17 -23.07 -11.14
N SER A 56 72.98 -23.39 -10.62
CA SER A 56 71.75 -23.37 -11.44
C SER A 56 71.35 -21.89 -11.65
N LYS A 57 71.70 -21.39 -12.85
CA LYS A 57 70.93 -20.30 -13.45
C LYS A 57 69.47 -20.75 -13.41
N GLU A 58 68.60 -20.08 -12.58
CA GLU A 58 67.19 -20.13 -12.75
C GLU A 58 66.87 -19.57 -14.14
N ASP A 59 66.73 -20.46 -15.10
CA ASP A 59 66.09 -20.14 -16.35
C ASP A 59 64.61 -20.03 -16.06
N SER A 60 64.24 -18.79 -15.64
CA SER A 60 62.84 -18.45 -15.35
C SER A 60 62.07 -18.58 -16.66
N ALA A 61 61.41 -19.75 -16.84
CA ALA A 61 60.59 -20.01 -18.02
C ALA A 61 59.57 -18.91 -18.17
N VAL A 62 59.70 -18.14 -19.25
CA VAL A 62 58.77 -17.05 -19.54
C VAL A 62 57.42 -17.62 -19.89
N VAL A 63 56.39 -17.31 -19.09
CA VAL A 63 55.04 -17.84 -19.27
C VAL A 63 54.26 -16.95 -20.23
N ALA A 64 53.70 -17.55 -21.28
CA ALA A 64 52.83 -16.86 -22.21
C ALA A 64 51.44 -16.69 -21.62
N VAL A 65 50.96 -15.44 -21.49
CA VAL A 65 49.67 -15.10 -20.91
C VAL A 65 48.82 -14.24 -21.86
N THR A 66 47.52 -14.41 -21.79
CA THR A 66 46.58 -13.48 -22.42
C THR A 66 46.18 -12.43 -21.39
N THR A 67 46.18 -11.17 -21.78
CA THR A 67 45.81 -10.03 -20.89
C THR A 67 44.62 -9.25 -21.42
N SER A 68 43.99 -8.55 -20.54
CA SER A 68 42.97 -7.53 -20.86
C SER A 68 43.22 -6.29 -20.01
N ALA A 69 42.87 -5.12 -20.54
CA ALA A 69 42.99 -3.87 -19.79
C ALA A 69 41.89 -3.74 -18.75
N VAL A 70 42.24 -3.22 -17.60
CA VAL A 70 41.28 -2.72 -16.58
C VAL A 70 40.51 -1.57 -17.18
N THR A 71 39.20 -1.66 -17.12
CA THR A 71 38.28 -0.61 -17.64
C THR A 71 37.46 0.00 -16.56
N HIS A 72 37.09 1.27 -16.71
CA HIS A 72 36.09 1.90 -15.87
C HIS A 72 34.74 1.84 -16.57
N ARG A 73 33.72 1.41 -15.82
CA ARG A 73 32.34 1.32 -16.30
C ARG A 73 31.38 1.91 -15.30
N ALA A 74 30.23 2.39 -15.79
CA ALA A 74 29.12 2.75 -14.93
C ALA A 74 28.49 1.48 -14.38
N VAL A 75 28.53 1.31 -13.07
CA VAL A 75 27.95 0.16 -12.35
C VAL A 75 26.77 0.63 -11.51
N GLN A 76 25.61 0.04 -11.77
CA GLN A 76 24.40 0.31 -11.01
C GLN A 76 24.41 -0.51 -9.71
N ARG A 77 24.16 0.18 -8.58
CA ARG A 77 23.93 -0.46 -7.29
C ARG A 77 22.46 -0.66 -7.10
N THR A 78 22.06 -1.89 -6.90
CA THR A 78 20.67 -2.24 -6.69
C THR A 78 20.48 -3.01 -5.39
N VAL A 79 19.33 -2.76 -4.74
CA VAL A 79 18.86 -3.55 -3.60
C VAL A 79 17.71 -4.41 -4.08
N GLU A 80 17.85 -5.71 -3.95
CA GLU A 80 16.81 -6.67 -4.31
C GLU A 80 15.90 -6.96 -3.10
N ALA A 81 14.61 -6.95 -3.33
CA ALA A 81 13.59 -7.35 -2.36
C ALA A 81 12.43 -8.05 -3.08
N THR A 82 11.75 -8.94 -2.37
CA THR A 82 10.51 -9.56 -2.86
C THR A 82 9.35 -9.09 -2.03
N GLY A 83 8.26 -8.73 -2.68
CA GLY A 83 7.06 -8.22 -2.01
C GLY A 83 5.79 -8.63 -2.68
N THR A 84 4.68 -8.07 -2.19
CA THR A 84 3.33 -8.35 -2.68
C THR A 84 2.74 -7.12 -3.35
N LEU A 85 2.12 -7.33 -4.51
CA LEU A 85 1.35 -6.33 -5.22
C LEU A 85 -0.03 -6.18 -4.56
N HIS A 86 -0.44 -4.95 -4.30
CA HIS A 86 -1.77 -4.60 -3.81
C HIS A 86 -2.42 -3.65 -4.80
N GLY A 87 -3.75 -3.66 -4.86
CA GLY A 87 -4.47 -2.59 -5.57
C GLY A 87 -4.12 -1.22 -4.99
N PHE A 88 -4.17 -0.19 -5.81
CA PHE A 88 -3.90 1.17 -5.33
C PHE A 88 -4.85 1.57 -4.21
N GLU A 89 -6.12 1.22 -4.36
CA GLU A 89 -7.16 1.33 -3.35
C GLU A 89 -8.11 0.14 -3.47
N GLU A 90 -8.45 -0.46 -2.35
CA GLU A 90 -9.43 -1.53 -2.25
C GLU A 90 -10.59 -1.07 -1.38
N VAL A 91 -11.79 -1.10 -1.94
CA VAL A 91 -13.00 -0.59 -1.28
C VAL A 91 -14.02 -1.70 -1.16
N THR A 92 -14.44 -1.99 0.06
CA THR A 92 -15.57 -2.89 0.32
C THR A 92 -16.86 -2.08 0.27
N ILE A 93 -17.72 -2.41 -0.67
CA ILE A 93 -19.03 -1.78 -0.82
C ILE A 93 -20.04 -2.51 0.03
N THR A 94 -20.72 -1.77 0.90
CA THR A 94 -21.74 -2.29 1.81
C THR A 94 -23.10 -1.66 1.52
N ALA A 95 -24.17 -2.42 1.77
CA ALA A 95 -25.53 -1.89 1.72
C ALA A 95 -25.78 -0.91 2.88
N LYS A 96 -26.40 0.22 2.62
CA LYS A 96 -26.77 1.21 3.65
C LYS A 96 -28.19 1.03 4.14
N VAL A 97 -29.05 0.39 3.34
CA VAL A 97 -30.45 0.09 3.66
C VAL A 97 -30.68 -1.41 3.58
N GLU A 98 -31.67 -1.88 4.34
CA GLU A 98 -32.11 -3.27 4.32
C GLU A 98 -33.21 -3.45 3.26
N GLY A 99 -33.14 -4.56 2.50
CA GLY A 99 -34.15 -4.89 1.52
C GLY A 99 -33.74 -6.09 0.67
N ARG A 100 -34.69 -6.58 -0.17
CA ARG A 100 -34.40 -7.63 -1.14
C ARG A 100 -33.62 -7.06 -2.32
N LEU A 101 -32.59 -7.79 -2.77
CA LEU A 101 -31.83 -7.41 -3.95
C LEU A 101 -32.66 -7.64 -5.22
N LYS A 102 -32.93 -6.57 -5.98
CA LYS A 102 -33.72 -6.58 -7.21
C LYS A 102 -32.89 -7.05 -8.41
N SER A 103 -31.72 -6.44 -8.60
CA SER A 103 -30.85 -6.72 -9.73
C SER A 103 -29.39 -6.44 -9.44
N ILE A 104 -28.51 -7.15 -10.15
CA ILE A 104 -27.07 -6.97 -10.14
C ILE A 104 -26.64 -6.51 -11.52
N GLN A 105 -26.00 -5.35 -11.60
CA GLN A 105 -25.57 -4.73 -12.85
C GLN A 105 -24.11 -5.04 -13.20
N ARG A 106 -23.29 -5.43 -12.21
CA ARG A 106 -21.87 -5.70 -12.36
C ARG A 106 -21.47 -6.99 -11.66
N ASP A 107 -20.64 -7.80 -12.32
CA ASP A 107 -20.14 -9.06 -11.77
C ASP A 107 -18.61 -9.04 -11.65
N VAL A 108 -18.05 -10.10 -11.06
CA VAL A 108 -16.60 -10.25 -10.87
C VAL A 108 -15.87 -10.19 -12.20
N GLY A 109 -14.85 -9.33 -12.27
CA GLY A 109 -14.07 -9.06 -13.49
C GLY A 109 -14.53 -7.84 -14.28
N ASP A 110 -15.72 -7.30 -14.02
CA ASP A 110 -16.21 -6.10 -14.69
C ASP A 110 -15.44 -4.86 -14.29
N LEU A 111 -15.33 -3.92 -15.24
CA LEU A 111 -14.77 -2.59 -15.03
C LEU A 111 -15.90 -1.59 -14.76
N VAL A 112 -15.72 -0.78 -13.72
CA VAL A 112 -16.75 0.14 -13.21
C VAL A 112 -16.17 1.52 -13.01
N LYS A 113 -16.88 2.55 -13.48
CA LYS A 113 -16.51 3.96 -13.23
C LYS A 113 -17.16 4.48 -11.95
N PRO A 114 -16.59 5.50 -11.31
CA PRO A 114 -17.23 6.18 -10.18
C PRO A 114 -18.66 6.63 -10.52
N GLY A 115 -19.59 6.38 -9.61
CA GLY A 115 -21.02 6.69 -9.78
C GLY A 115 -21.83 5.67 -10.57
N GLU A 116 -21.22 4.66 -11.19
CA GLU A 116 -21.96 3.59 -11.87
C GLU A 116 -22.69 2.69 -10.88
N LEU A 117 -23.89 2.25 -11.29
CA LEU A 117 -24.74 1.35 -10.51
C LEU A 117 -24.12 -0.06 -10.46
N LEU A 118 -23.97 -0.57 -9.26
CA LEU A 118 -23.48 -1.92 -8.99
C LEU A 118 -24.64 -2.90 -8.77
N VAL A 119 -25.50 -2.56 -7.83
CA VAL A 119 -26.69 -3.34 -7.49
C VAL A 119 -27.86 -2.42 -7.16
N GLU A 120 -29.07 -2.91 -7.34
CA GLU A 120 -30.31 -2.23 -6.98
C GLU A 120 -31.08 -3.07 -5.96
N ILE A 121 -31.42 -2.47 -4.82
CA ILE A 121 -32.32 -3.01 -3.81
C ILE A 121 -33.74 -2.66 -4.22
N GLU A 122 -34.71 -3.51 -3.94
CA GLU A 122 -36.11 -3.31 -4.28
C GLU A 122 -36.65 -1.98 -3.70
N PRO A 123 -37.04 -1.02 -4.56
CA PRO A 123 -37.29 0.34 -4.09
C PRO A 123 -38.73 0.57 -3.63
N ILE A 124 -39.68 -0.37 -3.88
CA ILE A 124 -41.11 -0.15 -3.75
C ILE A 124 -41.54 0.37 -2.35
N ASP A 125 -41.00 -0.23 -1.29
CA ASP A 125 -41.33 0.17 0.09
C ASP A 125 -40.81 1.57 0.41
N PHE A 126 -39.64 1.91 -0.11
CA PHE A 126 -39.02 3.23 0.06
C PHE A 126 -39.74 4.30 -0.75
N GLU A 127 -40.21 3.99 -1.95
CA GLU A 127 -41.05 4.87 -2.79
C GLU A 127 -42.38 5.20 -2.07
N GLN A 128 -43.01 4.18 -1.48
CA GLN A 128 -44.24 4.34 -0.71
C GLN A 128 -43.98 5.22 0.54
N ALA A 129 -42.87 5.02 1.25
CA ALA A 129 -42.50 5.86 2.39
C ALA A 129 -42.28 7.32 1.98
N VAL A 130 -41.64 7.59 0.87
CA VAL A 130 -41.48 8.96 0.34
C VAL A 130 -42.82 9.57 0.02
N GLN A 131 -43.72 8.86 -0.65
CA GLN A 131 -45.07 9.36 -0.95
C GLN A 131 -45.87 9.64 0.31
N GLN A 132 -45.77 8.81 1.35
CA GLN A 132 -46.41 9.00 2.63
C GLN A 132 -45.94 10.32 3.32
N ASP A 133 -44.61 10.50 3.36
CA ASP A 133 -44.03 11.71 3.98
C ASP A 133 -44.31 12.97 3.17
N GLU A 134 -44.36 12.90 1.83
CA GLU A 134 -44.77 13.99 0.97
C GLU A 134 -46.21 14.44 1.26
N ARG A 135 -47.13 13.47 1.36
CA ARG A 135 -48.53 13.78 1.73
C ARG A 135 -48.64 14.36 3.15
N ALA A 136 -47.86 13.81 4.10
CA ALA A 136 -47.84 14.33 5.47
C ALA A 136 -47.35 15.79 5.53
N LEU A 137 -46.33 16.12 4.74
CA LEU A 137 -45.84 17.49 4.59
C LEU A 137 -46.90 18.41 3.97
N GLN A 138 -47.58 17.98 2.93
CA GLN A 138 -48.65 18.73 2.27
C GLN A 138 -49.80 19.04 3.24
N VAL A 139 -50.16 18.10 4.12
CA VAL A 139 -51.18 18.33 5.15
C VAL A 139 -50.77 19.45 6.12
N GLU A 140 -49.52 19.46 6.61
CA GLU A 140 -49.04 20.49 7.50
C GLU A 140 -48.96 21.87 6.82
N LEU A 141 -48.56 21.92 5.54
CA LEU A 141 -48.60 23.16 4.76
C LEU A 141 -50.03 23.69 4.59
N ALA A 142 -50.97 22.79 4.28
CA ALA A 142 -52.38 23.17 4.12
C ALA A 142 -53.01 23.74 5.40
N LYS A 143 -52.65 23.21 6.58
CA LYS A 143 -53.08 23.76 7.90
C LYS A 143 -52.65 25.22 8.08
N LEU A 144 -51.49 25.60 7.54
CA LEU A 144 -50.99 26.98 7.56
C LEU A 144 -51.52 27.83 6.39
N GLY A 145 -52.33 27.26 5.49
CA GLY A 145 -52.79 27.91 4.27
C GLY A 145 -51.65 28.15 3.25
N LEU A 146 -50.61 27.38 3.31
CA LEU A 146 -49.45 27.48 2.41
C LEU A 146 -49.51 26.39 1.32
N GLN A 147 -49.17 26.75 0.09
CA GLN A 147 -49.09 25.78 -1.05
C GLN A 147 -47.66 25.25 -1.27
N GLN A 148 -46.66 25.97 -0.81
CA GLN A 148 -45.25 25.64 -1.01
C GLN A 148 -44.49 25.81 0.30
N LEU A 149 -43.32 25.17 0.36
CA LEU A 149 -42.41 25.36 1.49
C LEU A 149 -42.01 26.81 1.62
N PRO A 150 -42.19 27.41 2.82
CA PRO A 150 -41.77 28.76 3.07
C PRO A 150 -40.24 28.87 3.11
N ASP A 151 -39.71 30.01 2.68
CA ASP A 151 -38.30 30.33 2.80
C ASP A 151 -37.86 30.44 4.28
N THR A 152 -36.55 30.33 4.53
CA THR A 152 -35.97 30.44 5.89
C THR A 152 -36.29 31.76 6.60
N THR A 153 -36.64 32.81 5.85
CA THR A 153 -37.01 34.15 6.34
C THR A 153 -38.53 34.42 6.28
N PHE A 154 -39.34 33.35 6.25
CA PHE A 154 -40.77 33.46 6.11
C PHE A 154 -41.42 34.28 7.26
N ASP A 155 -42.14 35.31 6.87
CA ASP A 155 -42.90 36.16 7.82
C ASP A 155 -44.22 35.48 8.23
N LEU A 156 -44.31 35.09 9.48
CA LEU A 156 -45.53 34.48 10.07
C LEU A 156 -46.77 35.36 9.96
N ALA A 157 -46.62 36.69 9.85
CA ALA A 157 -47.72 37.59 9.64
C ALA A 157 -48.46 37.35 8.31
N LYS A 158 -47.85 36.63 7.35
CA LYS A 158 -48.49 36.27 6.08
C LYS A 158 -49.37 35.02 6.16
N VAL A 159 -49.38 34.32 7.28
CA VAL A 159 -50.28 33.18 7.48
C VAL A 159 -51.71 33.69 7.58
N PRO A 160 -52.68 33.11 6.82
CA PRO A 160 -54.04 33.65 6.76
C PRO A 160 -54.74 33.84 8.10
N SER A 161 -54.59 32.92 9.05
CA SER A 161 -55.14 33.02 10.40
C SER A 161 -54.52 34.17 11.21
N VAL A 162 -53.24 34.42 11.06
CA VAL A 162 -52.52 35.53 11.71
C VAL A 162 -52.95 36.85 11.09
N GLN A 163 -53.08 36.94 9.76
CA GLN A 163 -53.59 38.11 9.06
C GLN A 163 -55.03 38.50 9.56
N GLN A 164 -55.89 37.50 9.67
CA GLN A 164 -57.25 37.71 10.17
C GLN A 164 -57.25 38.27 11.61
N ALA A 165 -56.40 37.70 12.48
CA ALA A 165 -56.25 38.17 13.84
C ALA A 165 -55.64 39.59 13.91
N GLN A 166 -54.71 39.93 13.03
CA GLN A 166 -54.11 41.25 12.89
C GLN A 166 -55.17 42.30 12.51
N VAL A 167 -55.98 42.01 11.49
CA VAL A 167 -57.08 42.93 11.09
C VAL A 167 -58.06 43.18 12.24
N LYS A 168 -58.38 42.16 13.04
CA LYS A 168 -59.23 42.25 14.22
C LYS A 168 -58.62 43.18 15.31
N LEU A 169 -57.30 42.98 15.55
CA LEU A 169 -56.52 43.79 16.48
C LEU A 169 -56.50 45.26 16.05
N ASP A 170 -56.21 45.53 14.77
CA ASP A 170 -56.15 46.90 14.23
C ASP A 170 -57.50 47.58 14.28
N THR A 171 -58.58 46.84 14.03
CA THR A 171 -59.96 47.35 14.15
C THR A 171 -60.27 47.67 15.58
N SER A 172 -60.01 46.80 16.56
CA SER A 172 -60.28 47.06 17.99
C SER A 172 -59.42 48.18 18.52
N LYS A 173 -58.16 48.31 18.11
CA LYS A 173 -57.27 49.42 18.42
C LYS A 173 -57.83 50.76 17.94
N SER A 174 -58.26 50.81 16.68
CA SER A 174 -58.86 52.01 16.08
C SER A 174 -60.16 52.45 16.80
N ARG A 175 -60.92 51.45 17.27
CA ARG A 175 -62.14 51.72 18.10
C ARG A 175 -61.74 52.25 19.47
N LEU A 176 -60.81 51.70 20.16
CA LEU A 176 -60.27 52.14 21.43
C LEU A 176 -59.73 53.57 21.34
N ASP A 177 -58.87 53.88 20.36
CA ASP A 177 -58.25 55.18 20.15
C ASP A 177 -59.35 56.30 19.92
N ARG A 178 -60.41 55.96 19.19
CA ARG A 178 -61.54 56.85 18.95
C ARG A 178 -62.34 57.14 20.23
N LYS A 179 -62.63 56.07 21.01
CA LYS A 179 -63.39 56.21 22.25
C LYS A 179 -62.59 56.93 23.34
N LEU A 180 -61.29 56.71 23.44
CA LEU A 180 -60.45 57.47 24.39
C LEU A 180 -60.37 58.94 24.07
N ARG A 181 -60.34 59.33 22.76
CA ARG A 181 -60.43 60.75 22.37
C ARG A 181 -61.80 61.41 22.76
N LEU A 182 -62.88 60.66 22.54
CA LEU A 182 -64.24 61.15 22.91
C LEU A 182 -64.45 61.24 24.44
N ARG A 183 -63.80 60.39 25.23
CA ARG A 183 -63.80 60.42 26.69
C ARG A 183 -63.18 61.72 27.20
N GLY A 184 -62.12 62.23 26.58
CA GLY A 184 -61.48 63.52 26.93
C GLY A 184 -62.39 64.73 26.73
N SER A 185 -63.43 64.61 25.87
CA SER A 185 -64.49 65.65 25.66
C SER A 185 -65.76 65.34 26.36
N GLY A 186 -65.87 64.39 27.29
CA GLY A 186 -67.06 64.03 28.05
C GLY A 186 -68.11 63.22 27.31
N GLY A 187 -67.78 62.69 26.09
CA GLY A 187 -68.77 62.02 25.23
C GLY A 187 -68.88 60.50 25.42
N VAL A 188 -68.19 59.88 26.42
CA VAL A 188 -68.15 58.40 26.64
C VAL A 188 -68.14 58.14 28.14
N SER A 189 -68.89 57.15 28.61
CA SER A 189 -68.89 56.73 30.02
C SER A 189 -67.65 55.97 30.42
N PRO A 190 -67.20 55.92 31.67
CA PRO A 190 -66.08 55.10 32.12
C PRO A 190 -66.30 53.63 31.82
N GLU A 191 -67.44 53.06 32.03
CA GLU A 191 -67.79 51.66 31.77
C GLU A 191 -67.64 51.28 30.28
N GLU A 192 -68.11 52.17 29.40
CA GLU A 192 -67.98 51.96 27.95
C GLU A 192 -66.53 52.03 27.49
N ALA A 193 -65.69 52.88 28.12
CA ALA A 193 -64.24 52.92 27.85
C ALA A 193 -63.55 51.69 28.38
N GLU A 194 -63.91 51.13 29.52
CA GLU A 194 -63.40 49.87 30.06
C GLU A 194 -63.78 48.69 29.17
N GLY A 195 -65.02 48.63 28.67
CA GLY A 195 -65.46 47.58 27.75
C GLY A 195 -64.64 47.54 26.45
N VAL A 196 -64.39 48.68 25.80
CA VAL A 196 -63.59 48.76 24.59
C VAL A 196 -62.11 48.45 24.85
N THR A 197 -61.62 48.78 26.05
CA THR A 197 -60.23 48.37 26.46
C THR A 197 -60.15 46.87 26.62
N GLY A 198 -61.16 46.22 27.22
CA GLY A 198 -61.27 44.77 27.30
C GLY A 198 -61.27 44.07 25.93
N ASP A 199 -62.07 44.63 24.98
CA ASP A 199 -62.10 44.12 23.58
C ASP A 199 -60.75 44.20 22.89
N PHE A 200 -60.01 45.30 23.10
CA PHE A 200 -58.69 45.47 22.55
C PHE A 200 -57.68 44.43 23.14
N LEU A 201 -57.67 44.26 24.47
CA LEU A 201 -56.84 43.29 25.15
C LEU A 201 -57.15 41.83 24.69
N ALA A 202 -58.43 41.53 24.52
CA ALA A 202 -58.87 40.25 24.00
C ALA A 202 -58.39 40.02 22.55
N ALA A 203 -58.49 41.01 21.68
CA ALA A 203 -58.01 40.95 20.30
C ALA A 203 -56.47 40.86 20.25
N GLN A 204 -55.77 41.52 21.16
CA GLN A 204 -54.32 41.43 21.30
C GLN A 204 -53.85 40.00 21.72
N ALA A 205 -54.55 39.44 22.72
CA ALA A 205 -54.30 38.09 23.16
C ALA A 205 -54.56 37.04 22.05
N GLU A 206 -55.62 37.23 21.27
CA GLU A 206 -55.94 36.36 20.13
C GLU A 206 -54.89 36.44 19.03
N TYR A 207 -54.42 37.65 18.67
CA TYR A 207 -53.28 37.77 17.71
C TYR A 207 -52.04 37.07 18.18
N ALA A 208 -51.64 37.26 19.46
CA ALA A 208 -50.49 36.59 20.04
C ALA A 208 -50.64 35.06 20.03
N ASN A 209 -51.85 34.56 20.29
CA ASN A 209 -52.18 33.14 20.24
C ASN A 209 -52.05 32.57 18.80
N GLN A 210 -52.62 33.28 17.80
CA GLN A 210 -52.52 32.87 16.39
C GLN A 210 -51.07 32.89 15.89
N LEU A 211 -50.27 33.86 16.34
CA LEU A 211 -48.83 33.89 16.00
C LEU A 211 -48.07 32.70 16.59
N LEU A 212 -48.39 32.31 17.84
CA LEU A 212 -47.83 31.15 18.51
C LEU A 212 -48.22 29.84 17.79
N LEU A 213 -49.50 29.71 17.41
CA LEU A 213 -49.99 28.57 16.64
C LEU A 213 -49.33 28.46 15.25
N ALA A 214 -49.17 29.59 14.56
CA ALA A 214 -48.48 29.64 13.27
C ALA A 214 -46.99 29.24 13.41
N ARG A 215 -46.30 29.67 14.49
CA ARG A 215 -44.95 29.29 14.80
C ARG A 215 -44.82 27.78 15.07
N SER A 216 -45.74 27.22 15.85
CA SER A 216 -45.82 25.78 16.12
C SER A 216 -46.09 24.98 14.84
N GLY A 217 -47.00 25.47 14.01
CA GLY A 217 -47.29 24.86 12.71
C GLY A 217 -46.06 24.86 11.76
N LEU A 218 -45.33 25.98 11.73
CA LEU A 218 -44.08 26.05 10.95
C LEU A 218 -43.02 25.03 11.44
N ALA A 219 -42.89 24.86 12.76
CA ALA A 219 -42.01 23.85 13.34
C ALA A 219 -42.44 22.43 12.92
N SER A 220 -43.77 22.16 12.86
CA SER A 220 -44.29 20.88 12.36
C SER A 220 -43.97 20.66 10.87
N VAL A 221 -44.06 21.69 10.03
CA VAL A 221 -43.66 21.65 8.62
C VAL A 221 -42.18 21.30 8.50
N GLN A 222 -41.28 21.93 9.27
CA GLN A 222 -39.85 21.65 9.27
C GLN A 222 -39.56 20.20 9.70
N LEU A 223 -40.27 19.68 10.69
CA LEU A 223 -40.17 18.30 11.14
C LEU A 223 -40.56 17.34 10.00
N LYS A 224 -41.67 17.56 9.31
CA LYS A 224 -42.11 16.74 8.19
C LYS A 224 -41.20 16.85 6.97
N GLN A 225 -40.66 18.04 6.71
CA GLN A 225 -39.63 18.23 5.67
C GLN A 225 -38.36 17.40 5.96
N SER A 226 -37.91 17.37 7.21
CA SER A 226 -36.77 16.55 7.61
C SER A 226 -37.06 15.06 7.49
N ALA A 227 -38.25 14.60 7.83
CA ALA A 227 -38.70 13.23 7.65
C ALA A 227 -38.66 12.83 6.15
N LEU A 228 -39.23 13.66 5.28
CA LEU A 228 -39.22 13.46 3.84
C LEU A 228 -37.79 13.41 3.28
N ALA A 229 -36.89 14.27 3.77
CA ALA A 229 -35.49 14.24 3.34
C ALA A 229 -34.81 12.89 3.70
N ILE A 230 -35.10 12.35 4.88
CA ILE A 230 -34.61 11.04 5.32
C ILE A 230 -35.15 9.92 4.44
N SER A 231 -36.46 9.94 4.13
CA SER A 231 -37.05 8.91 3.27
C SER A 231 -36.52 8.95 1.84
N ARG A 232 -36.32 10.15 1.28
CA ARG A 232 -35.68 10.33 -0.03
C ARG A 232 -34.23 9.84 -0.03
N GLN A 233 -33.48 10.10 1.05
CA GLN A 233 -32.12 9.59 1.18
C GLN A 233 -32.08 8.07 1.22
N LYS A 234 -32.99 7.43 1.97
CA LYS A 234 -33.10 5.95 1.98
C LYS A 234 -33.45 5.39 0.62
N LEU A 235 -34.35 6.02 -0.11
CA LEU A 235 -34.68 5.64 -1.48
C LEU A 235 -33.47 5.79 -2.42
N PHE A 236 -32.69 6.86 -2.29
CA PHE A 236 -31.46 7.03 -3.05
C PHE A 236 -30.45 5.91 -2.73
N GLU A 237 -30.35 5.49 -1.46
CA GLU A 237 -29.42 4.45 -1.01
C GLU A 237 -29.84 3.01 -1.39
N THR A 238 -31.03 2.82 -1.98
CA THR A 238 -31.40 1.54 -2.64
C THR A 238 -30.54 1.27 -3.88
N LYS A 239 -29.97 2.33 -4.49
CA LYS A 239 -29.05 2.25 -5.62
C LYS A 239 -27.63 2.27 -5.08
N VAL A 240 -27.01 1.11 -4.98
CA VAL A 240 -25.61 0.98 -4.54
C VAL A 240 -24.71 1.28 -5.71
N VAL A 241 -23.97 2.35 -5.65
CA VAL A 241 -23.08 2.85 -6.72
C VAL A 241 -21.62 2.78 -6.32
N ALA A 242 -20.74 2.75 -7.32
CA ALA A 242 -19.30 2.83 -7.11
C ALA A 242 -18.89 4.20 -6.52
N PRO A 243 -18.02 4.23 -5.52
CA PRO A 243 -17.63 5.48 -4.87
C PRO A 243 -16.79 6.37 -5.78
N THR A 244 -16.85 7.66 -5.56
CA THR A 244 -15.94 8.63 -6.19
C THR A 244 -14.74 8.83 -5.28
N PRO A 245 -13.50 8.58 -5.76
CA PRO A 245 -12.31 8.81 -4.96
C PRO A 245 -12.17 10.28 -4.57
N THR A 246 -11.85 10.54 -3.31
CA THR A 246 -11.62 11.90 -2.80
C THR A 246 -10.20 12.40 -3.05
N ARG A 247 -9.27 11.47 -3.35
CA ARG A 247 -7.86 11.76 -3.64
C ARG A 247 -7.54 11.43 -5.09
N PRO A 248 -6.66 12.20 -5.74
CA PRO A 248 -6.20 11.86 -7.08
C PRO A 248 -5.47 10.52 -7.08
N VAL A 249 -5.79 9.69 -8.07
CA VAL A 249 -5.15 8.39 -8.29
C VAL A 249 -4.04 8.59 -9.33
N PRO A 250 -2.78 8.31 -8.99
CA PRO A 250 -1.68 8.43 -9.95
C PRO A 250 -1.91 7.54 -11.18
N GLY A 251 -1.63 8.07 -12.37
CA GLY A 251 -1.81 7.33 -13.63
C GLY A 251 -3.26 7.18 -14.10
N ALA A 252 -4.22 7.85 -13.45
CA ALA A 252 -5.63 7.86 -13.86
C ALA A 252 -6.01 9.10 -14.69
N GLU A 253 -5.14 9.53 -15.61
CA GLU A 253 -5.40 10.69 -16.47
C GLU A 253 -6.65 10.54 -17.32
N GLY A 254 -7.08 9.31 -17.62
CA GLY A 254 -8.34 8.96 -18.31
C GLY A 254 -9.54 8.74 -17.40
N GLY A 255 -9.43 9.06 -16.11
CA GLY A 255 -10.44 8.77 -15.08
C GLY A 255 -10.15 7.48 -14.32
N VAL A 256 -10.67 7.42 -13.08
CA VAL A 256 -10.54 6.23 -12.24
C VAL A 256 -11.46 5.14 -12.75
N VAL A 257 -10.96 3.92 -12.78
CA VAL A 257 -11.72 2.71 -13.10
C VAL A 257 -11.46 1.68 -12.01
N TYR A 258 -12.53 1.12 -11.49
CA TYR A 258 -12.50 0.01 -10.54
C TYR A 258 -12.67 -1.32 -11.27
N SER A 259 -12.02 -2.36 -10.79
CA SER A 259 -12.30 -3.75 -11.15
C SER A 259 -13.06 -4.42 -10.01
N VAL A 260 -14.12 -5.15 -10.31
CA VAL A 260 -14.87 -5.93 -9.30
C VAL A 260 -14.08 -7.19 -8.98
N THR A 261 -13.63 -7.34 -7.74
CA THR A 261 -12.82 -8.50 -7.32
C THR A 261 -13.62 -9.58 -6.61
N ALA A 262 -14.73 -9.21 -5.98
CA ALA A 262 -15.60 -10.15 -5.30
C ALA A 262 -17.04 -9.64 -5.29
N ARG A 263 -18.00 -10.55 -5.38
CA ARG A 263 -19.43 -10.34 -5.19
C ARG A 263 -19.92 -11.27 -4.08
N LYS A 264 -20.61 -10.71 -3.09
CA LYS A 264 -21.04 -11.45 -1.88
C LYS A 264 -22.54 -11.65 -1.81
N VAL A 265 -23.29 -11.12 -2.77
CA VAL A 265 -24.75 -11.13 -2.79
C VAL A 265 -25.28 -11.75 -4.10
N SER A 266 -26.50 -12.25 -4.05
CA SER A 266 -27.22 -12.80 -5.21
C SER A 266 -28.59 -12.13 -5.34
N GLU A 267 -29.13 -12.08 -6.56
CA GLU A 267 -30.47 -11.54 -6.81
C GLU A 267 -31.53 -12.28 -5.98
N GLY A 268 -32.51 -11.55 -5.49
CA GLY A 268 -33.56 -12.08 -4.63
C GLY A 268 -33.16 -12.30 -3.17
N THR A 269 -31.88 -12.14 -2.81
CA THR A 269 -31.41 -12.27 -1.43
C THR A 269 -31.84 -11.05 -0.61
N LEU A 270 -32.28 -11.27 0.64
CA LEU A 270 -32.48 -10.20 1.60
C LEU A 270 -31.13 -9.78 2.17
N ILE A 271 -30.77 -8.51 2.01
CA ILE A 271 -29.56 -7.91 2.58
C ILE A 271 -29.93 -6.91 3.67
N ARG A 272 -29.03 -6.80 4.68
CA ARG A 272 -29.18 -5.84 5.78
C ARG A 272 -28.21 -4.71 5.63
N ALA A 273 -28.50 -3.58 6.27
CA ALA A 273 -27.54 -2.49 6.36
C ALA A 273 -26.22 -2.96 6.98
N GLY A 274 -25.10 -2.61 6.34
CA GLY A 274 -23.76 -3.08 6.70
C GLY A 274 -23.28 -4.38 6.04
N ASN A 275 -24.15 -5.16 5.38
CA ASN A 275 -23.71 -6.33 4.63
C ASN A 275 -22.82 -5.94 3.45
N GLU A 276 -21.73 -6.70 3.27
CA GLU A 276 -20.83 -6.57 2.11
C GLU A 276 -21.57 -6.99 0.83
N VAL A 277 -21.58 -6.12 -0.15
CA VAL A 277 -22.22 -6.33 -1.47
C VAL A 277 -21.17 -6.82 -2.46
N CYS A 278 -20.12 -6.04 -2.66
CA CYS A 278 -19.01 -6.37 -3.52
C CYS A 278 -17.72 -5.67 -3.06
N ARG A 279 -16.61 -6.10 -3.65
CA ARG A 279 -15.31 -5.49 -3.42
C ARG A 279 -14.76 -4.95 -4.73
N LEU A 280 -14.34 -3.69 -4.67
CA LEU A 280 -13.78 -2.95 -5.80
C LEU A 280 -12.30 -2.69 -5.56
N VAL A 281 -11.50 -2.74 -6.61
CA VAL A 281 -10.07 -2.43 -6.55
C VAL A 281 -9.69 -1.51 -7.71
N ILE A 282 -8.84 -0.53 -7.44
CA ILE A 282 -8.15 0.23 -8.49
C ILE A 282 -6.88 -0.54 -8.83
N ASP A 283 -6.82 -1.12 -10.03
CA ASP A 283 -5.73 -2.01 -10.49
C ASP A 283 -4.90 -1.45 -11.65
N ARG A 284 -5.28 -0.30 -12.21
CA ARG A 284 -4.49 0.38 -13.28
C ARG A 284 -3.17 0.92 -12.77
N THR A 285 -3.05 1.14 -11.48
CA THR A 285 -1.83 1.39 -10.74
C THR A 285 -1.83 0.46 -9.54
N LEU A 286 -0.73 -0.20 -9.28
CA LEU A 286 -0.57 -1.10 -8.14
C LEU A 286 0.42 -0.53 -7.14
N LYS A 287 0.29 -0.94 -5.89
CA LYS A 287 1.24 -0.69 -4.80
C LYS A 287 1.99 -1.96 -4.50
N LEU A 288 3.28 -1.96 -4.76
CA LEU A 288 4.16 -3.05 -4.36
C LEU A 288 4.73 -2.71 -2.98
N ARG A 289 4.45 -3.54 -1.99
CA ARG A 289 5.03 -3.43 -0.65
C ARG A 289 6.24 -4.33 -0.54
N LEU A 290 7.38 -3.70 -0.25
CA LEU A 290 8.69 -4.35 -0.21
C LEU A 290 9.26 -4.27 1.20
N PRO A 291 9.53 -5.40 1.86
CA PRO A 291 10.34 -5.43 3.07
C PRO A 291 11.81 -5.31 2.69
N VAL A 292 12.39 -4.14 2.88
CA VAL A 292 13.80 -3.84 2.60
C VAL A 292 14.60 -3.93 3.90
N PRO A 293 15.71 -4.69 3.98
CA PRO A 293 16.53 -4.77 5.18
C PRO A 293 17.02 -3.39 5.65
N GLU A 294 16.95 -3.13 6.96
CA GLU A 294 17.27 -1.85 7.62
C GLU A 294 18.62 -1.27 7.19
N ARG A 295 19.63 -2.14 6.98
CA ARG A 295 20.98 -1.73 6.55
C ARG A 295 21.00 -0.93 5.25
N PHE A 296 20.00 -1.09 4.39
CA PHE A 296 19.86 -0.35 3.13
C PHE A 296 19.00 0.92 3.28
N GLY A 297 18.45 1.18 4.45
CA GLY A 297 17.62 2.35 4.73
C GLY A 297 18.22 3.68 4.28
N PRO A 298 19.53 3.97 4.58
CA PRO A 298 20.16 5.21 4.14
C PRO A 298 20.28 5.38 2.62
N GLU A 299 20.27 4.28 1.86
CA GLU A 299 20.43 4.26 0.40
C GLU A 299 19.09 4.36 -0.34
N VAL A 300 17.98 3.97 0.30
CA VAL A 300 16.65 3.94 -0.30
C VAL A 300 15.93 5.27 -0.04
N LYS A 301 15.50 5.94 -1.11
CA LYS A 301 14.85 7.26 -1.06
C LYS A 301 13.58 7.29 -1.90
N VAL A 302 12.62 8.12 -1.49
CA VAL A 302 11.42 8.41 -2.27
C VAL A 302 11.84 8.99 -3.64
N GLY A 303 11.14 8.57 -4.69
CA GLY A 303 11.41 8.97 -6.07
C GLY A 303 12.39 8.08 -6.84
N GLN A 304 13.05 7.12 -6.19
CA GLN A 304 13.95 6.18 -6.90
C GLN A 304 13.16 5.24 -7.81
N SER A 305 13.79 4.89 -8.94
CA SER A 305 13.26 3.92 -9.89
C SER A 305 13.46 2.49 -9.40
N VAL A 306 12.44 1.67 -9.59
CA VAL A 306 12.41 0.26 -9.20
C VAL A 306 12.00 -0.58 -10.37
N THR A 307 12.84 -1.54 -10.73
CA THR A 307 12.51 -2.55 -11.73
C THR A 307 11.74 -3.68 -11.06
N VAL A 308 10.52 -3.93 -11.51
CA VAL A 308 9.61 -4.92 -10.93
C VAL A 308 9.39 -6.06 -11.91
N SER A 309 9.76 -7.26 -11.50
CA SER A 309 9.61 -8.50 -12.27
C SER A 309 8.62 -9.43 -11.58
N THR A 310 7.69 -9.98 -12.35
CA THR A 310 6.69 -10.93 -11.86
C THR A 310 6.67 -12.17 -12.73
N ALA A 311 6.18 -13.29 -12.22
CA ALA A 311 5.99 -14.50 -13.02
C ALA A 311 4.88 -14.34 -14.09
N ALA A 312 4.01 -13.36 -13.93
CA ALA A 312 2.87 -13.12 -14.81
C ALA A 312 3.22 -12.27 -16.05
N SER A 313 4.32 -11.54 -16.04
CA SER A 313 4.73 -10.67 -17.16
C SER A 313 6.18 -10.96 -17.57
N ILE A 314 6.39 -11.15 -18.88
CA ILE A 314 7.71 -11.37 -19.46
C ILE A 314 8.57 -10.09 -19.37
N ASN A 315 7.94 -8.93 -19.52
CA ASN A 315 8.62 -7.64 -19.47
C ASN A 315 8.56 -7.07 -18.05
N PRO A 316 9.70 -6.65 -17.48
CA PRO A 316 9.69 -5.99 -16.18
C PRO A 316 8.98 -4.63 -16.28
N ALA A 317 8.16 -4.31 -15.27
CA ALA A 317 7.56 -3.01 -15.11
C ALA A 317 8.51 -2.06 -14.37
N ILE A 318 8.46 -0.77 -14.70
CA ILE A 318 9.21 0.25 -13.98
C ILE A 318 8.25 0.96 -13.02
N GLY A 319 8.54 0.85 -11.74
CA GLY A 319 7.85 1.56 -10.68
C GLY A 319 8.70 2.67 -10.06
N THR A 320 8.09 3.43 -9.17
CA THR A 320 8.76 4.52 -8.42
C THR A 320 8.43 4.39 -6.94
N ILE A 321 9.43 4.57 -6.06
CA ILE A 321 9.22 4.60 -4.62
C ILE A 321 8.36 5.81 -4.26
N ALA A 322 7.15 5.56 -3.78
CA ALA A 322 6.21 6.60 -3.38
C ALA A 322 6.32 6.93 -1.89
N ARG A 323 6.57 5.91 -1.06
CA ARG A 323 6.63 6.05 0.40
C ARG A 323 7.61 5.07 1.01
N ILE A 324 8.16 5.47 2.14
CA ILE A 324 9.00 4.63 2.99
C ILE A 324 8.41 4.73 4.40
N ASN A 325 8.12 3.61 5.02
CA ASN A 325 7.65 3.58 6.40
C ASN A 325 8.80 4.05 7.32
N PRO A 326 8.60 5.05 8.18
CA PRO A 326 9.65 5.51 9.09
C PRO A 326 9.97 4.51 10.22
N ALA A 327 9.12 3.51 10.44
CA ALA A 327 9.31 2.49 11.45
C ALA A 327 9.96 1.23 10.85
N VAL A 328 10.89 0.65 11.59
CA VAL A 328 11.49 -0.67 11.31
C VAL A 328 10.64 -1.73 11.99
N ASP A 329 10.30 -2.79 11.30
CA ASP A 329 9.70 -3.98 11.90
C ASP A 329 10.75 -4.71 12.75
N PRO A 330 10.57 -4.79 14.07
CA PRO A 330 11.57 -5.39 14.97
C PRO A 330 11.70 -6.91 14.80
N ALA A 331 10.68 -7.59 14.27
CA ALA A 331 10.70 -9.04 14.08
C ALA A 331 11.53 -9.44 12.86
N THR A 332 11.39 -8.67 11.77
CA THR A 332 12.04 -8.96 10.49
C THR A 332 13.27 -8.11 10.21
N ARG A 333 13.48 -7.04 10.99
CA ARG A 333 14.53 -6.03 10.77
C ARG A 333 14.47 -5.42 9.37
N THR A 334 13.25 -5.15 8.89
CA THR A 334 13.01 -4.53 7.59
C THR A 334 12.24 -3.23 7.70
N ILE A 335 12.40 -2.38 6.70
CA ILE A 335 11.63 -1.14 6.47
C ILE A 335 10.66 -1.44 5.33
N GLU A 336 9.38 -1.15 5.52
CA GLU A 336 8.40 -1.29 4.45
C GLU A 336 8.50 -0.13 3.46
N VAL A 337 8.76 -0.45 2.19
CA VAL A 337 8.85 0.50 1.09
C VAL A 337 7.66 0.28 0.15
N GLU A 338 6.87 1.33 -0.10
CA GLU A 338 5.75 1.32 -1.03
C GLU A 338 6.20 1.85 -2.39
N VAL A 339 6.12 1.00 -3.42
CA VAL A 339 6.44 1.34 -4.80
C VAL A 339 5.16 1.41 -5.61
N GLN A 340 4.95 2.51 -6.33
CA GLN A 340 3.87 2.63 -7.31
C GLN A 340 4.31 2.01 -8.63
N VAL A 341 3.51 1.04 -9.11
CA VAL A 341 3.76 0.28 -10.34
C VAL A 341 2.63 0.53 -11.31
N PRO A 342 2.86 1.22 -12.45
CA PRO A 342 1.85 1.38 -13.49
C PRO A 342 1.44 0.03 -14.09
N ASN A 343 0.13 -0.17 -14.25
CA ASN A 343 -0.45 -1.39 -14.81
C ASN A 343 -1.56 -1.06 -15.85
N PRO A 344 -1.25 -0.30 -16.91
CA PRO A 344 -2.28 0.20 -17.84
C PRO A 344 -3.02 -0.92 -18.59
N LYS A 345 -2.38 -2.05 -18.81
CA LYS A 345 -2.95 -3.22 -19.49
C LYS A 345 -3.67 -4.20 -18.55
N GLY A 346 -3.53 -4.03 -17.21
CA GLY A 346 -4.11 -4.97 -16.24
C GLY A 346 -3.45 -6.35 -16.21
N GLU A 347 -2.20 -6.46 -16.70
CA GLU A 347 -1.43 -7.72 -16.74
C GLU A 347 -1.02 -8.16 -15.33
N LEU A 348 -0.65 -7.20 -14.49
CA LEU A 348 -0.31 -7.45 -13.10
C LEU A 348 -1.59 -7.58 -12.25
N LYS A 349 -1.61 -8.53 -11.33
CA LYS A 349 -2.77 -8.78 -10.47
C LYS A 349 -2.48 -8.42 -9.02
N SER A 350 -3.45 -7.81 -8.34
CA SER A 350 -3.42 -7.62 -6.89
C SER A 350 -3.32 -8.99 -6.19
N GLY A 351 -2.52 -9.08 -5.12
CA GLY A 351 -2.20 -10.33 -4.43
C GLY A 351 -1.02 -11.10 -5.01
N GLY A 352 -0.50 -10.72 -6.18
CA GLY A 352 0.65 -11.36 -6.81
C GLY A 352 1.97 -11.00 -6.13
N PHE A 353 2.96 -11.92 -6.21
CA PHE A 353 4.33 -11.66 -5.76
C PHE A 353 5.14 -11.01 -6.87
N ALA A 354 6.03 -10.11 -6.48
CA ALA A 354 6.96 -9.45 -7.39
C ALA A 354 8.36 -9.36 -6.78
N LYS A 355 9.37 -9.63 -7.60
CA LYS A 355 10.76 -9.33 -7.29
C LYS A 355 11.04 -7.90 -7.76
N ALA A 356 11.61 -7.10 -6.88
CA ALA A 356 11.94 -5.71 -7.15
C ALA A 356 13.45 -5.48 -7.02
N SER A 357 14.00 -4.69 -7.93
CA SER A 357 15.38 -4.21 -7.90
C SER A 357 15.35 -2.68 -7.81
N ILE A 358 15.67 -2.16 -6.64
CA ILE A 358 15.70 -0.72 -6.34
C ILE A 358 17.05 -0.17 -6.77
N LEU A 359 17.08 0.77 -7.70
CA LEU A 359 18.30 1.48 -8.08
C LEU A 359 18.65 2.50 -7.00
N THR A 360 19.73 2.24 -6.23
CA THR A 360 20.15 3.11 -5.14
C THR A 360 21.14 4.16 -5.59
N ARG A 361 22.14 3.76 -6.39
CA ARG A 361 23.12 4.70 -6.97
C ARG A 361 23.76 4.10 -8.23
N THR A 362 24.38 4.97 -9.01
CA THR A 362 25.22 4.57 -10.15
C THR A 362 26.63 5.07 -9.91
N ASP A 363 27.58 4.15 -9.79
CA ASP A 363 29.01 4.47 -9.72
C ASP A 363 29.54 4.65 -11.15
N ALA A 364 29.78 5.88 -11.56
CA ALA A 364 30.11 6.21 -12.95
C ALA A 364 31.47 5.64 -13.43
N ALA A 365 32.39 5.37 -12.52
CA ALA A 365 33.76 4.95 -12.82
C ALA A 365 34.22 3.77 -11.95
N ALA A 366 33.37 2.75 -11.78
CA ALA A 366 33.77 1.53 -11.07
C ALA A 366 34.83 0.77 -11.87
N VAL A 367 35.83 0.27 -11.18
CA VAL A 367 36.93 -0.53 -11.76
C VAL A 367 36.43 -1.92 -12.12
N THR A 368 36.54 -2.31 -13.37
CA THR A 368 36.05 -3.60 -13.85
C THR A 368 37.14 -4.37 -14.59
N VAL A 369 37.13 -5.69 -14.40
CA VAL A 369 37.99 -6.63 -15.09
C VAL A 369 37.13 -7.72 -15.76
N PRO A 370 37.61 -8.40 -16.81
CA PRO A 370 36.89 -9.54 -17.39
C PRO A 370 36.60 -10.61 -16.34
N ILE A 371 35.46 -11.30 -16.45
CA ILE A 371 35.02 -12.36 -15.52
C ILE A 371 36.06 -13.48 -15.40
N THR A 372 36.92 -13.68 -16.44
CA THR A 372 37.98 -14.67 -16.50
C THR A 372 39.27 -14.26 -15.81
N ALA A 373 39.40 -12.98 -15.37
CA ALA A 373 40.65 -12.53 -14.74
C ALA A 373 40.81 -12.91 -13.26
N PRO A 374 39.77 -12.91 -12.40
CA PRO A 374 39.90 -13.36 -11.02
C PRO A 374 40.06 -14.88 -10.92
N TYR A 375 40.94 -15.33 -10.05
CA TYR A 375 41.10 -16.72 -9.66
C TYR A 375 41.08 -16.87 -8.14
N SER A 376 40.74 -18.07 -7.67
CA SER A 376 40.71 -18.33 -6.22
C SER A 376 41.93 -19.17 -5.83
N PHE A 377 42.69 -18.71 -4.84
CA PHE A 377 43.80 -19.42 -4.27
C PHE A 377 43.76 -19.36 -2.74
N ALA A 378 43.83 -20.50 -2.09
CA ALA A 378 43.80 -20.64 -0.63
C ALA A 378 42.62 -19.87 0.02
N GLY A 379 41.42 -19.87 -0.62
CA GLY A 379 40.23 -19.18 -0.10
C GLY A 379 40.21 -17.67 -0.33
N THR A 380 41.21 -17.10 -0.99
CA THR A 380 41.29 -15.68 -1.33
C THR A 380 41.16 -15.49 -2.84
N THR A 381 40.32 -14.52 -3.26
CA THR A 381 40.23 -14.15 -4.67
C THR A 381 41.34 -13.18 -5.03
N ARG A 382 42.01 -13.44 -6.15
CA ARG A 382 43.20 -12.72 -6.59
C ARG A 382 43.16 -12.45 -8.09
N VAL A 383 43.98 -11.50 -8.53
CA VAL A 383 44.16 -11.14 -9.94
C VAL A 383 45.66 -10.99 -10.19
N PHE A 384 46.16 -11.59 -11.29
CA PHE A 384 47.51 -11.29 -11.76
C PHE A 384 47.52 -10.03 -12.62
N MET A 385 48.32 -9.05 -12.20
CA MET A 385 48.62 -7.86 -13.00
C MET A 385 49.98 -8.04 -13.72
N VAL A 386 50.13 -7.46 -14.89
CA VAL A 386 51.42 -7.44 -15.58
C VAL A 386 52.10 -6.09 -15.34
N GLU A 387 53.18 -6.10 -14.59
CA GLU A 387 53.99 -4.92 -14.31
C GLU A 387 55.46 -5.21 -14.74
N ASN A 388 56.04 -4.37 -15.61
CA ASN A 388 57.40 -4.49 -16.09
C ASN A 388 57.77 -5.91 -16.64
N GLY A 389 56.81 -6.54 -17.35
CA GLY A 389 57.01 -7.89 -17.92
C GLY A 389 56.96 -9.03 -16.88
N LYS A 390 56.51 -8.78 -15.68
CA LYS A 390 56.35 -9.78 -14.61
C LYS A 390 54.92 -9.83 -14.13
N ALA A 391 54.45 -11.01 -13.74
CA ALA A 391 53.16 -11.20 -13.09
C ALA A 391 53.25 -10.76 -11.62
N LYS A 392 52.36 -9.90 -11.19
CA LYS A 392 52.19 -9.45 -9.80
C LYS A 392 50.87 -9.99 -9.28
N ASP A 393 50.92 -10.76 -8.22
CA ASP A 393 49.75 -11.35 -7.59
C ASP A 393 49.12 -10.39 -6.61
N VAL A 394 47.87 -9.94 -6.90
CA VAL A 394 47.14 -8.95 -6.12
C VAL A 394 45.84 -9.55 -5.56
N PRO A 395 45.69 -9.64 -4.22
CA PRO A 395 44.42 -10.03 -3.63
C PRO A 395 43.38 -8.94 -3.87
N VAL A 396 42.18 -9.36 -4.30
CA VAL A 396 41.11 -8.43 -4.66
C VAL A 396 39.81 -8.80 -3.98
N THR A 397 39.00 -7.76 -3.69
CA THR A 397 37.59 -7.91 -3.27
C THR A 397 36.72 -7.63 -4.46
N LEU A 398 35.85 -8.57 -4.79
CA LEU A 398 34.94 -8.43 -5.90
C LEU A 398 33.65 -7.72 -5.46
N GLY A 399 33.07 -6.94 -6.38
CA GLY A 399 31.77 -6.28 -6.23
C GLY A 399 30.71 -6.90 -7.14
N VAL A 400 30.05 -6.06 -7.93
CA VAL A 400 29.02 -6.48 -8.88
C VAL A 400 29.64 -7.34 -9.96
N GLN A 401 28.98 -8.46 -10.26
CA GLN A 401 29.42 -9.43 -11.27
C GLN A 401 28.35 -9.58 -12.34
N THR A 402 28.81 -9.62 -13.61
CA THR A 402 27.98 -9.89 -14.78
C THR A 402 28.52 -11.12 -15.51
N THR A 403 27.95 -11.49 -16.64
CA THR A 403 28.41 -12.58 -17.49
C THR A 403 29.73 -12.27 -18.19
N GLU A 404 30.11 -11.01 -18.36
CA GLU A 404 31.28 -10.58 -19.12
C GLU A 404 32.39 -9.99 -18.24
N TRP A 405 32.04 -9.29 -17.17
CA TRP A 405 32.97 -8.58 -16.31
C TRP A 405 32.58 -8.66 -14.84
N VAL A 406 33.55 -8.40 -13.99
CA VAL A 406 33.37 -8.29 -12.55
C VAL A 406 34.04 -7.00 -12.04
N GLU A 407 33.40 -6.37 -11.08
CA GLU A 407 33.94 -5.18 -10.39
C GLU A 407 34.98 -5.59 -9.37
N VAL A 408 36.06 -4.81 -9.29
CA VAL A 408 37.07 -4.86 -8.22
C VAL A 408 36.89 -3.67 -7.32
N THR A 409 36.49 -3.91 -6.06
CA THR A 409 36.23 -2.85 -5.09
C THR A 409 37.48 -2.46 -4.29
N GLN A 410 38.38 -3.42 -4.05
CA GLN A 410 39.66 -3.22 -3.35
C GLN A 410 40.71 -4.22 -3.84
N PRO A 411 41.98 -3.80 -3.98
CA PRO A 411 42.49 -2.43 -4.01
C PRO A 411 42.03 -1.70 -5.27
N ALA A 412 42.17 -0.38 -5.33
CA ALA A 412 41.91 0.39 -6.54
C ALA A 412 42.98 0.04 -7.59
N LEU A 413 42.58 -0.60 -8.71
CA LEU A 413 43.45 -0.88 -9.83
C LEU A 413 43.44 0.31 -10.80
N SER A 414 44.61 0.66 -11.34
CA SER A 414 44.71 1.77 -12.29
C SER A 414 44.03 1.44 -13.61
N ALA A 415 43.33 2.39 -14.20
CA ALA A 415 42.76 2.26 -15.53
C ALA A 415 43.86 1.95 -16.55
N GLY A 416 43.60 1.01 -17.47
CA GLY A 416 44.55 0.60 -18.48
C GLY A 416 45.62 -0.40 -18.00
N ALA A 417 45.71 -0.72 -16.69
CA ALA A 417 46.55 -1.77 -16.20
C ALA A 417 46.16 -3.11 -16.84
N LEU A 418 47.13 -3.94 -17.17
CA LEU A 418 46.90 -5.22 -17.81
C LEU A 418 46.70 -6.31 -16.74
N VAL A 419 45.56 -7.00 -16.82
CA VAL A 419 45.25 -8.17 -15.98
C VAL A 419 45.28 -9.46 -16.82
N VAL A 420 45.79 -10.53 -16.24
CA VAL A 420 45.84 -11.81 -16.90
C VAL A 420 44.43 -12.43 -16.95
N THR A 421 44.04 -12.93 -18.12
CA THR A 421 42.74 -13.58 -18.34
C THR A 421 42.88 -15.08 -18.66
N SER A 422 44.09 -15.56 -18.99
CA SER A 422 44.39 -16.98 -19.23
C SER A 422 45.84 -17.27 -18.90
N GLY A 423 46.12 -18.46 -18.37
CA GLY A 423 47.48 -18.90 -17.98
C GLY A 423 47.78 -18.85 -16.48
N HIS A 424 46.79 -18.57 -15.63
CA HIS A 424 46.92 -18.39 -14.16
C HIS A 424 47.62 -19.57 -13.46
N ALA A 425 47.37 -20.82 -13.93
CA ALA A 425 47.87 -22.03 -13.27
C ALA A 425 49.42 -22.17 -13.31
N LEU A 426 50.06 -21.41 -14.16
CA LEU A 426 51.52 -21.44 -14.35
C LEU A 426 52.23 -20.23 -13.74
N LEU A 427 51.47 -19.34 -13.12
CA LEU A 427 51.96 -18.07 -12.60
C LEU A 427 52.16 -18.13 -11.08
N ALA A 428 53.25 -17.54 -10.63
CA ALA A 428 53.52 -17.15 -9.28
C ALA A 428 53.90 -15.66 -9.24
N ASP A 429 53.90 -15.06 -8.06
CA ASP A 429 54.30 -13.65 -7.91
C ASP A 429 55.75 -13.47 -8.42
N GLY A 430 55.96 -12.45 -9.27
CA GLY A 430 57.24 -12.17 -9.89
C GLY A 430 57.61 -13.00 -11.13
N THR A 431 56.77 -13.95 -11.58
CA THR A 431 57.05 -14.79 -12.79
C THR A 431 57.15 -13.89 -14.04
N PRO A 432 58.24 -14.03 -14.86
CA PRO A 432 58.36 -13.34 -16.14
C PRO A 432 57.27 -13.78 -17.11
N VAL A 433 56.57 -12.84 -17.74
CA VAL A 433 55.45 -13.14 -18.65
C VAL A 433 55.65 -12.47 -20.01
N VAL A 434 55.22 -13.13 -21.07
CA VAL A 434 55.04 -12.55 -22.39
C VAL A 434 53.58 -12.47 -22.72
N VAL A 435 53.13 -11.26 -23.00
CA VAL A 435 51.74 -11.01 -23.40
C VAL A 435 51.53 -11.50 -24.83
N ARG A 436 50.61 -12.45 -25.02
CA ARG A 436 50.08 -12.81 -26.32
C ARG A 436 48.84 -11.96 -26.60
N GLU A 437 48.84 -11.27 -27.73
CA GLU A 437 47.64 -10.60 -28.22
C GLU A 437 46.56 -11.67 -28.49
N LYS A 438 45.35 -11.42 -28.03
CA LYS A 438 44.19 -12.27 -28.31
C LYS A 438 43.95 -12.27 -29.82
N SER A 439 44.27 -13.41 -30.50
CA SER A 439 43.97 -13.55 -31.93
C SER A 439 42.44 -13.37 -32.13
N ALA A 440 42.09 -12.53 -33.12
CA ALA A 440 40.69 -12.15 -33.41
C ALA A 440 39.81 -13.33 -33.90
N ASN A 441 40.34 -14.57 -33.86
CA ASN A 441 39.70 -15.73 -34.50
C ASN A 441 39.01 -16.71 -33.52
N ASP A 442 38.83 -16.35 -32.25
CA ASP A 442 38.18 -17.24 -31.26
C ASP A 442 36.72 -16.79 -30.92
N LYS A 443 36.00 -16.38 -31.97
CA LYS A 443 34.54 -16.27 -31.97
C LYS A 443 33.94 -17.49 -32.65
N ARG A 444 33.74 -18.57 -31.93
CA ARG A 444 32.79 -19.64 -32.29
C ARG A 444 31.89 -19.96 -31.10
#